data_e533c8db1c0ccf39b4ea96edceaf991f
#
_entry.id   e533c8db1c0ccf39b4ea96edceaf991f
#
_cell.length_a   1.000
_cell.length_b   1.000
_cell.length_c   1.000
_cell.angle_alpha   90.00
_cell.angle_beta   90.00
_cell.angle_gamma   90.00
#
_symmetry.space_group_name_H-M   'P 1'
#
loop_
_entity.id
_entity.type
_entity.pdbx_description
1 polymer ?
#
loop_
_entity_poly.entity_id
_entity_poly.type
_entity_poly.pdbx_seq_one_letter_code
_entity_poly.pdbx_strand_id
1 'polypeptide(L)'
;VSKTPIGENETAGELLEHLAVLGAELLSKTLTRFEKGKVPATPQDESGVSYAPMLDKSMCPIDWTKTAQQVHNHVRGLHPWPVATMELQGKTFKVHATRVVEGSGKPGEILGLTKTGLRIACGEGAVEIISLQAEGGKRMAAPDYFRGHPLER
;
A
#
# COMPACT_ATOMS: atom_id res chain seq x y z
N VAL A 1 21.63 -13.77 -6.58
CA VAL A 1 20.22 -13.34 -6.52
C VAL A 1 19.55 -14.10 -5.38
N SER A 2 18.74 -13.39 -4.59
CA SER A 2 17.83 -13.98 -3.61
C SER A 2 16.41 -13.52 -3.95
N LYS A 3 15.43 -14.38 -3.76
CA LYS A 3 14.02 -14.10 -4.01
C LYS A 3 13.25 -14.18 -2.70
N THR A 4 12.32 -13.26 -2.50
CA THR A 4 11.37 -13.28 -1.38
C THR A 4 9.97 -12.99 -1.91
N PRO A 5 8.91 -13.63 -1.41
CA PRO A 5 7.55 -13.27 -1.74
C PRO A 5 7.19 -11.93 -1.10
N ILE A 6 6.25 -11.22 -1.70
CA ILE A 6 5.61 -10.04 -1.09
C ILE A 6 4.33 -10.52 -0.43
N GLY A 7 4.19 -10.28 0.88
CA GLY A 7 3.00 -10.67 1.64
C GLY A 7 1.75 -9.91 1.18
N GLU A 8 0.56 -10.51 1.34
CA GLU A 8 -0.71 -9.92 0.88
C GLU A 8 -1.00 -8.54 1.47
N ASN A 9 -0.61 -8.32 2.72
CA ASN A 9 -0.83 -7.06 3.44
C ASN A 9 0.48 -6.31 3.73
N GLU A 10 1.62 -6.83 3.26
CA GLU A 10 2.94 -6.22 3.47
C GLU A 10 3.02 -4.87 2.78
N THR A 11 3.41 -3.85 3.52
CA THR A 11 3.60 -2.49 3.01
C THR A 11 4.95 -2.33 2.33
N ALA A 12 5.10 -1.30 1.49
CA ALA A 12 6.39 -0.99 0.86
C ALA A 12 7.49 -0.72 1.90
N GLY A 13 7.16 -0.10 3.05
CA GLY A 13 8.10 0.12 4.13
C GLY A 13 8.59 -1.18 4.76
N GLU A 14 7.68 -2.09 5.12
CA GLU A 14 8.03 -3.39 5.69
C GLU A 14 8.84 -4.25 4.71
N LEU A 15 8.46 -4.26 3.43
CA LEU A 15 9.21 -4.94 2.39
C LEU A 15 10.63 -4.36 2.24
N LEU A 16 10.78 -3.04 2.32
CA LEU A 16 12.08 -2.37 2.24
C LEU A 16 12.99 -2.79 3.40
N GLU A 17 12.47 -2.84 4.63
CA GLU A 17 13.20 -3.32 5.80
C GLU A 17 13.60 -4.78 5.66
N HIS A 18 12.69 -5.63 5.20
CA HIS A 18 12.96 -7.05 4.93
C HIS A 18 14.05 -7.22 3.85
N LEU A 19 13.96 -6.49 2.75
CA LEU A 19 14.95 -6.52 1.67
C LEU A 19 16.31 -6.00 2.12
N ALA A 20 16.37 -5.03 3.03
CA ALA A 20 17.64 -4.52 3.56
C ALA A 20 18.41 -5.62 4.33
N VAL A 21 17.72 -6.38 5.18
CA VAL A 21 18.34 -7.52 5.89
C VAL A 21 18.79 -8.60 4.93
N LEU A 22 17.92 -9.02 4.02
CA LEU A 22 18.21 -10.06 3.02
C LEU A 22 19.37 -9.63 2.10
N GLY A 23 19.40 -8.36 1.70
CA GLY A 23 20.45 -7.77 0.88
C GLY A 23 21.81 -7.74 1.58
N ALA A 24 21.84 -7.37 2.86
CA ALA A 24 23.08 -7.35 3.65
C ALA A 24 23.70 -8.76 3.78
N GLU A 25 22.87 -9.78 4.06
CA GLU A 25 23.33 -11.16 4.12
C GLU A 25 23.85 -11.66 2.77
N LEU A 26 23.13 -11.35 1.69
CA LEU A 26 23.52 -11.75 0.34
C LEU A 26 24.83 -11.07 -0.07
N LEU A 27 24.99 -9.78 0.25
CA LEU A 27 26.21 -9.03 -0.02
C LEU A 27 27.43 -9.66 0.68
N SER A 28 27.32 -9.93 1.97
CA SER A 28 28.39 -10.57 2.75
C SER A 28 28.83 -11.91 2.15
N LYS A 29 27.86 -12.78 1.81
CA LYS A 29 28.11 -14.07 1.15
C LYS A 29 28.76 -13.90 -0.22
N THR A 30 28.36 -12.87 -0.97
CA THR A 30 28.89 -12.58 -2.32
C THR A 30 30.33 -12.08 -2.25
N LEU A 31 30.67 -11.17 -1.34
CA LEU A 31 32.04 -10.68 -1.13
C LEU A 31 32.98 -11.82 -0.79
N THR A 32 32.60 -12.71 0.12
CA THR A 32 33.43 -13.91 0.45
C THR A 32 33.66 -14.81 -0.78
N ARG A 33 32.70 -14.89 -1.70
CA ARG A 33 32.90 -15.64 -2.97
C ARG A 33 33.80 -14.91 -3.92
N PHE A 34 33.73 -13.56 -3.98
CA PHE A 34 34.61 -12.72 -4.79
C PHE A 34 36.07 -12.90 -4.40
N GLU A 35 36.37 -12.87 -3.10
CA GLU A 35 37.72 -13.11 -2.56
C GLU A 35 38.30 -14.48 -3.01
N LYS A 36 37.43 -15.50 -3.19
CA LYS A 36 37.80 -16.82 -3.67
C LYS A 36 37.79 -16.97 -5.19
N GLY A 37 37.60 -15.87 -5.93
CA GLY A 37 37.59 -15.86 -7.40
C GLY A 37 36.44 -16.64 -8.06
N LYS A 38 35.32 -16.85 -7.37
CA LYS A 38 34.22 -17.75 -7.78
C LYS A 38 32.86 -17.05 -7.91
N VAL A 39 32.79 -15.92 -8.63
CA VAL A 39 31.50 -15.28 -8.91
C VAL A 39 31.30 -15.22 -10.42
N PRO A 40 30.55 -16.17 -11.02
CA PRO A 40 30.18 -16.08 -12.42
C PRO A 40 29.22 -14.90 -12.63
N ALA A 41 29.51 -14.05 -13.61
CA ALA A 41 28.56 -13.04 -14.09
C ALA A 41 27.52 -13.73 -14.97
N THR A 42 26.24 -13.53 -14.67
CA THR A 42 25.13 -14.00 -15.50
C THR A 42 24.47 -12.78 -16.13
N PRO A 43 24.35 -12.69 -17.48
CA PRO A 43 23.62 -11.63 -18.13
C PRO A 43 22.17 -11.57 -17.61
N GLN A 44 21.62 -10.36 -17.47
CA GLN A 44 20.23 -10.18 -17.09
C GLN A 44 19.33 -10.50 -18.29
N ASP A 45 18.20 -11.17 -18.02
CA ASP A 45 17.15 -11.37 -19.03
C ASP A 45 16.39 -10.06 -19.24
N GLU A 46 16.52 -9.51 -20.45
CA GLU A 46 15.89 -8.24 -20.82
C GLU A 46 14.41 -8.39 -21.23
N SER A 47 13.92 -9.60 -21.45
CA SER A 47 12.54 -9.84 -21.92
C SER A 47 11.48 -9.46 -20.88
N GLY A 48 11.84 -9.45 -19.62
CA GLY A 48 10.96 -9.09 -18.49
C GLY A 48 11.20 -7.71 -17.90
N VAL A 49 11.98 -6.83 -18.55
CA VAL A 49 12.30 -5.50 -18.00
C VAL A 49 11.07 -4.62 -17.96
N SER A 50 10.83 -4.01 -16.79
CA SER A 50 9.84 -2.94 -16.59
C SER A 50 10.46 -1.79 -15.81
N TYR A 51 9.96 -0.58 -16.05
CA TYR A 51 10.43 0.61 -15.35
C TYR A 51 9.45 0.99 -14.25
N ALA A 52 9.94 1.11 -13.02
CA ALA A 52 9.20 1.65 -11.90
C ALA A 52 9.62 3.12 -11.70
N PRO A 53 8.75 4.11 -11.98
CA PRO A 53 9.07 5.51 -11.77
C PRO A 53 9.22 5.80 -10.27
N MET A 54 9.93 6.89 -9.95
CA MET A 54 10.02 7.36 -8.58
C MET A 54 8.65 7.77 -8.07
N LEU A 55 8.32 7.37 -6.84
CA LEU A 55 7.06 7.75 -6.22
C LEU A 55 7.00 9.26 -5.99
N ASP A 56 5.84 9.85 -6.26
CA ASP A 56 5.57 11.25 -6.01
C ASP A 56 4.12 11.48 -5.51
N LYS A 57 3.81 12.72 -5.13
CA LYS A 57 2.50 13.06 -4.57
C LYS A 57 1.35 12.99 -5.57
N SER A 58 1.61 13.02 -6.88
CA SER A 58 0.56 12.89 -7.89
C SER A 58 -0.07 11.48 -7.89
N MET A 59 0.67 10.51 -7.36
CA MET A 59 0.21 9.14 -7.21
C MET A 59 -0.68 8.90 -5.97
N CYS A 60 -0.81 9.89 -5.06
CA CYS A 60 -1.54 9.68 -3.80
C CYS A 60 -3.06 9.46 -3.95
N PRO A 61 -3.79 10.15 -4.85
CA PRO A 61 -5.23 10.00 -4.92
C PRO A 61 -5.64 8.56 -5.24
N ILE A 62 -6.57 8.01 -4.45
CA ILE A 62 -7.14 6.69 -4.69
C ILE A 62 -8.10 6.76 -5.87
N ASP A 63 -7.88 5.89 -6.86
CA ASP A 63 -8.81 5.68 -7.97
C ASP A 63 -9.79 4.55 -7.60
N TRP A 64 -10.99 4.93 -7.18
CA TRP A 64 -12.04 3.99 -6.77
C TRP A 64 -12.60 3.15 -7.92
N THR A 65 -12.32 3.49 -9.18
CA THR A 65 -12.77 2.69 -10.34
C THR A 65 -11.97 1.39 -10.50
N LYS A 66 -10.86 1.25 -9.80
CA LYS A 66 -10.04 0.04 -9.76
C LYS A 66 -10.70 -1.04 -8.92
N THR A 67 -10.21 -2.29 -9.02
CA THR A 67 -10.66 -3.38 -8.14
C THR A 67 -10.24 -3.14 -6.68
N ALA A 68 -10.96 -3.72 -5.73
CA ALA A 68 -10.61 -3.64 -4.32
C ALA A 68 -9.17 -4.08 -4.03
N GLN A 69 -8.68 -5.12 -4.72
CA GLN A 69 -7.31 -5.58 -4.59
C GLN A 69 -6.30 -4.55 -5.11
N GLN A 70 -6.60 -3.88 -6.23
CA GLN A 70 -5.73 -2.82 -6.76
C GLN A 70 -5.70 -1.61 -5.85
N VAL A 71 -6.85 -1.20 -5.28
CA VAL A 71 -6.92 -0.12 -4.29
C VAL A 71 -6.12 -0.47 -3.03
N HIS A 72 -6.29 -1.70 -2.51
CA HIS A 72 -5.51 -2.16 -1.36
C HIS A 72 -4.01 -2.17 -1.65
N ASN A 73 -3.60 -2.67 -2.81
CA ASN A 73 -2.21 -2.66 -3.25
C ASN A 73 -1.65 -1.23 -3.40
N HIS A 74 -2.45 -0.31 -3.91
CA HIS A 74 -2.09 1.10 -4.01
C HIS A 74 -1.80 1.72 -2.63
N VAL A 75 -2.70 1.51 -1.66
CA VAL A 75 -2.53 2.03 -0.30
C VAL A 75 -1.28 1.46 0.37
N ARG A 76 -1.10 0.14 0.37
CA ARG A 76 0.07 -0.49 1.00
C ARG A 76 1.39 -0.18 0.28
N GLY A 77 1.33 -0.01 -1.05
CA GLY A 77 2.49 0.34 -1.87
C GLY A 77 2.99 1.77 -1.67
N LEU A 78 2.13 2.69 -1.25
CA LEU A 78 2.47 4.07 -0.93
C LEU A 78 2.76 4.31 0.56
N HIS A 79 2.69 3.29 1.41
CA HIS A 79 2.99 3.40 2.83
C HIS A 79 4.46 3.04 3.11
N PRO A 80 5.23 3.83 3.87
CA PRO A 80 4.83 5.00 4.68
C PRO A 80 4.86 6.34 3.94
N TRP A 81 5.33 6.40 2.72
CA TRP A 81 5.43 7.62 1.92
C TRP A 81 5.24 7.31 0.44
N PRO A 82 4.50 8.16 -0.32
CA PRO A 82 3.89 9.46 0.03
C PRO A 82 2.54 9.36 0.75
N VAL A 83 1.96 8.18 0.94
CA VAL A 83 0.68 7.83 1.54
C VAL A 83 -0.50 8.14 0.62
N ALA A 84 -1.33 7.14 0.37
CA ALA A 84 -2.55 7.28 -0.43
C ALA A 84 -3.53 8.27 0.21
N THR A 85 -4.28 8.99 -0.62
CA THR A 85 -5.25 10.00 -0.17
C THR A 85 -6.64 9.74 -0.73
N MET A 86 -7.65 10.15 0.01
CA MET A 86 -9.05 10.20 -0.44
C MET A 86 -9.68 11.54 -0.05
N GLU A 87 -10.67 11.94 -0.80
CA GLU A 87 -11.54 13.04 -0.44
C GLU A 87 -12.88 12.50 0.08
N LEU A 88 -13.34 13.06 1.20
CA LEU A 88 -14.60 12.70 1.80
C LEU A 88 -15.22 13.92 2.50
N GLN A 89 -16.45 14.28 2.14
CA GLN A 89 -17.17 15.44 2.70
C GLN A 89 -16.33 16.73 2.65
N GLY A 90 -15.66 16.97 1.52
CA GLY A 90 -14.83 18.16 1.29
C GLY A 90 -13.54 18.22 2.10
N LYS A 91 -13.13 17.11 2.73
CA LYS A 91 -11.87 16.98 3.48
C LYS A 91 -10.97 15.95 2.85
N THR A 92 -9.68 16.23 2.85
CA THR A 92 -8.66 15.26 2.40
C THR A 92 -8.19 14.40 3.59
N PHE A 93 -8.13 13.09 3.36
CA PHE A 93 -7.62 12.12 4.32
C PHE A 93 -6.44 11.36 3.73
N LYS A 94 -5.41 11.14 4.52
CA LYS A 94 -4.42 10.11 4.26
C LYS A 94 -4.96 8.77 4.69
N VAL A 95 -4.83 7.76 3.84
CA VAL A 95 -5.28 6.37 4.10
C VAL A 95 -4.05 5.53 4.36
N HIS A 96 -3.91 5.06 5.60
CA HIS A 96 -2.71 4.33 6.04
C HIS A 96 -2.84 2.82 6.00
N ALA A 97 -4.06 2.30 6.16
CA ALA A 97 -4.32 0.87 6.13
C ALA A 97 -5.72 0.57 5.62
N THR A 98 -5.80 -0.45 4.79
CA THR A 98 -7.06 -1.00 4.25
C THR A 98 -7.03 -2.51 4.32
N ARG A 99 -8.18 -3.14 4.10
CA ARG A 99 -8.29 -4.55 3.76
C ARG A 99 -9.35 -4.73 2.69
N VAL A 100 -9.20 -5.75 1.87
CA VAL A 100 -10.21 -6.15 0.89
C VAL A 100 -11.39 -6.80 1.63
N VAL A 101 -12.60 -6.43 1.28
CA VAL A 101 -13.83 -6.98 1.83
C VAL A 101 -14.86 -7.19 0.71
N GLU A 102 -15.87 -8.01 0.98
CA GLU A 102 -17.01 -8.13 0.09
C GLU A 102 -17.87 -6.86 0.16
N GLY A 103 -18.39 -6.45 -0.97
CA GLY A 103 -19.28 -5.31 -1.12
C GLY A 103 -19.45 -4.93 -2.57
N SER A 104 -20.56 -4.26 -2.87
CA SER A 104 -20.85 -3.73 -4.21
C SER A 104 -21.56 -2.40 -4.09
N GLY A 105 -21.28 -1.51 -5.03
CA GLY A 105 -21.85 -0.15 -5.10
C GLY A 105 -21.19 0.63 -6.22
N LYS A 106 -21.50 1.90 -6.34
CA LYS A 106 -20.80 2.79 -7.27
C LYS A 106 -19.37 3.02 -6.76
N PRO A 107 -18.35 3.08 -7.64
CA PRO A 107 -17.00 3.38 -7.22
C PRO A 107 -16.92 4.64 -6.33
N GLY A 108 -16.33 4.53 -5.15
CA GLY A 108 -16.26 5.61 -4.15
C GLY A 108 -17.48 5.73 -3.23
N GLU A 109 -18.52 4.94 -3.44
CA GLU A 109 -19.72 4.94 -2.57
C GLU A 109 -19.38 4.41 -1.18
N ILE A 110 -19.85 5.11 -0.14
CA ILE A 110 -19.71 4.68 1.24
C ILE A 110 -20.75 3.59 1.52
N LEU A 111 -20.30 2.36 1.75
CA LEU A 111 -21.16 1.23 2.09
C LEU A 111 -21.53 1.18 3.57
N GLY A 112 -20.78 1.90 4.41
CA GLY A 112 -21.08 2.04 5.83
C GLY A 112 -19.86 2.02 6.72
N LEU A 113 -20.07 2.44 7.96
CA LEU A 113 -19.09 2.38 9.04
C LEU A 113 -19.31 1.09 9.83
N THR A 114 -18.25 0.35 10.07
CA THR A 114 -18.24 -0.87 10.88
C THR A 114 -17.49 -0.63 12.19
N LYS A 115 -17.41 -1.64 13.05
CA LYS A 115 -16.57 -1.59 14.26
C LYS A 115 -15.07 -1.50 13.96
N THR A 116 -14.65 -1.89 12.77
CA THR A 116 -13.23 -2.01 12.37
C THR A 116 -12.78 -1.01 11.32
N GLY A 117 -13.71 -0.39 10.59
CA GLY A 117 -13.33 0.55 9.53
C GLY A 117 -14.51 1.15 8.77
N LEU A 118 -14.18 1.96 7.78
CA LEU A 118 -15.10 2.56 6.83
C LEU A 118 -15.05 1.76 5.53
N ARG A 119 -16.19 1.20 5.10
CA ARG A 119 -16.29 0.45 3.85
C ARG A 119 -16.63 1.36 2.68
N ILE A 120 -15.86 1.23 1.60
CA ILE A 120 -16.05 1.98 0.35
C ILE A 120 -16.05 1.00 -0.81
N ALA A 121 -17.01 1.17 -1.71
CA ALA A 121 -17.11 0.38 -2.93
C ALA A 121 -16.00 0.75 -3.92
N CYS A 122 -15.50 -0.26 -4.61
CA CYS A 122 -14.53 -0.14 -5.69
C CYS A 122 -15.18 -0.49 -7.04
N GLY A 123 -14.45 -0.41 -8.14
CA GLY A 123 -14.94 -0.85 -9.44
C GLY A 123 -15.36 -2.32 -9.43
N GLU A 124 -14.67 -3.13 -8.62
CA GLU A 124 -15.04 -4.50 -8.30
C GLU A 124 -14.70 -4.77 -6.83
N GLY A 125 -15.68 -5.25 -6.06
CA GLY A 125 -15.54 -5.48 -4.62
C GLY A 125 -15.55 -4.20 -3.80
N ALA A 126 -15.03 -4.25 -2.58
CA ALA A 126 -14.93 -3.12 -1.68
C ALA A 126 -13.66 -3.19 -0.83
N VAL A 127 -13.23 -2.06 -0.31
CA VAL A 127 -12.19 -1.99 0.72
C VAL A 127 -12.78 -1.46 2.02
N GLU A 128 -12.20 -1.91 3.12
CA GLU A 128 -12.44 -1.33 4.44
C GLU A 128 -11.21 -0.54 4.86
N ILE A 129 -11.37 0.77 5.04
CA ILE A 129 -10.34 1.67 5.56
C ILE A 129 -10.26 1.48 7.06
N ILE A 130 -9.13 0.96 7.54
CA ILE A 130 -8.90 0.65 8.96
C ILE A 130 -8.32 1.86 9.67
N SER A 131 -7.34 2.52 9.05
CA SER A 131 -6.60 3.63 9.64
C SER A 131 -6.49 4.78 8.67
N LEU A 132 -6.81 5.98 9.14
CA LEU A 132 -6.77 7.22 8.37
C LEU A 132 -6.19 8.38 9.20
N GLN A 133 -5.94 9.47 8.51
CA GLN A 133 -5.49 10.72 9.11
C GLN A 133 -6.14 11.88 8.37
N ALA A 134 -6.95 12.68 9.06
CA ALA A 134 -7.47 13.94 8.52
C ALA A 134 -6.34 14.96 8.40
N GLU A 135 -6.47 15.93 7.49
CA GLU A 135 -5.51 17.02 7.36
C GLU A 135 -5.36 17.78 8.68
N GLY A 136 -4.12 18.03 9.09
CA GLY A 136 -3.78 18.64 10.39
C GLY A 136 -4.05 17.76 11.61
N GLY A 137 -4.59 16.56 11.43
CA GLY A 137 -4.93 15.64 12.51
C GLY A 137 -3.87 14.59 12.79
N LYS A 138 -4.18 13.67 13.73
CA LYS A 138 -3.37 12.49 14.04
C LYS A 138 -3.91 11.28 13.29
N ARG A 139 -3.03 10.32 12.97
CA ARG A 139 -3.41 9.00 12.50
C ARG A 139 -4.22 8.28 13.58
N MET A 140 -5.38 7.71 13.21
CA MET A 140 -6.26 6.98 14.12
C MET A 140 -7.06 5.91 13.37
N ALA A 141 -7.77 5.05 14.11
CA ALA A 141 -8.71 4.13 13.50
C ALA A 141 -9.89 4.89 12.88
N ALA A 142 -10.37 4.44 11.72
CA ALA A 142 -11.47 5.10 11.05
C ALA A 142 -12.76 5.18 11.92
N PRO A 143 -13.16 4.13 12.66
CA PRO A 143 -14.32 4.23 13.56
C PRO A 143 -14.17 5.28 14.67
N ASP A 144 -12.95 5.49 15.17
CA ASP A 144 -12.70 6.50 16.21
C ASP A 144 -12.85 7.92 15.66
N TYR A 145 -12.38 8.15 14.44
CA TYR A 145 -12.56 9.43 13.77
C TYR A 145 -14.05 9.74 13.56
N PHE A 146 -14.80 8.80 12.98
CA PHE A 146 -16.20 9.00 12.63
C PHE A 146 -17.17 8.96 13.82
N ARG A 147 -16.70 8.56 15.01
CA ARG A 147 -17.46 8.72 16.26
C ARG A 147 -17.64 10.20 16.63
N GLY A 148 -16.60 11.01 16.40
CA GLY A 148 -16.63 12.45 16.63
C GLY A 148 -17.05 13.29 15.41
N HIS A 149 -17.09 12.67 14.22
CA HIS A 149 -17.39 13.34 12.94
C HIS A 149 -18.34 12.44 12.14
N PRO A 150 -19.65 12.43 12.46
CA PRO A 150 -20.61 11.55 11.79
C PRO A 150 -20.62 11.76 10.27
N LEU A 151 -20.80 10.67 9.53
CA LEU A 151 -20.98 10.73 8.09
C LEU A 151 -22.31 11.43 7.77
N GLU A 152 -22.26 12.45 6.95
CA GLU A 152 -23.46 13.08 6.39
C GLU A 152 -24.14 12.08 5.43
N ARG A 153 -25.48 11.98 5.54
CA ARG A 153 -26.29 11.09 4.71
C ARG A 153 -26.66 11.75 3.39
#